data_68e2d0bcd7e20124a7d4d1a3b4591e9f
#
_entry.id   68e2d0bcd7e20124a7d4d1a3b4591e9f
#
_cell.length_a   1.000
_cell.length_b   1.000
_cell.length_c   1.000
_cell.angle_alpha   90.00
_cell.angle_beta   90.00
_cell.angle_gamma   90.00
#
_symmetry.space_group_name_H-M   'P 1'
#
loop_
_entity.id
_entity.type
_entity.pdbx_description
1 polymer ?
#
loop_
_entity_poly.entity_id
_entity_poly.type
_entity_poly.pdbx_seq_one_letter_code
_entity_poly.pdbx_strand_id
1 'polypeptide(L)'
;MPLNGRYQNQNHPHVGPWTGPLHRPLMYLKRAGTAGAYPLRGIWFFLRNREFWPLFVSRILPLSLISFLVYFVLFTFTFLPQYAFLAIFHGWGAWVNAVVLVLGEGLVIIQGLFEGFFVDECRVDVFDATLIKLGHKDLIAPQRILFLDAPNPVRMLGKPTTAAIYTPWSIIQIVELIVFLPLNFVPVVGTPAFIIITGTRLGKLAHYRWFQLRGYSKVEQKKALRDRAWEYVWFGTVAMILELVPVLSLFFLLTTTAGAAQWTAQIEEEESRNSTGDAQNGQNGYHDQNGHNIHEQYEDPDAPPPPYTDDLV
;
A
#
# COMPACT_ATOMS: atom_id res chain seq x y z
N MET A 1 15.46 -24.34 17.69
CA MET A 1 14.09 -24.85 17.97
C MET A 1 13.15 -24.17 16.98
N PRO A 2 12.51 -24.89 16.09
CA PRO A 2 11.59 -24.29 15.13
C PRO A 2 10.22 -24.10 15.80
N LEU A 3 9.76 -22.87 15.89
CA LEU A 3 8.40 -22.52 16.30
C LEU A 3 7.43 -22.92 15.19
N ASN A 4 6.77 -24.02 15.41
CA ASN A 4 5.74 -24.57 14.55
C ASN A 4 4.43 -23.77 14.77
N GLY A 5 4.32 -22.60 14.12
CA GLY A 5 3.11 -21.79 14.10
C GLY A 5 2.05 -22.45 13.23
N ARG A 6 1.05 -23.06 13.84
CA ARG A 6 -0.18 -23.51 13.19
C ARG A 6 -0.91 -22.30 12.61
N TYR A 7 -0.72 -22.04 11.32
CA TYR A 7 -1.65 -21.17 10.59
C TYR A 7 -2.95 -21.93 10.34
N GLN A 8 -3.88 -21.82 11.28
CA GLN A 8 -5.24 -22.26 11.06
C GLN A 8 -5.89 -21.33 10.01
N ASN A 9 -6.38 -21.97 8.99
CA ASN A 9 -7.14 -21.44 7.88
C ASN A 9 -8.52 -20.95 8.39
N GLN A 10 -8.61 -19.70 8.88
CA GLN A 10 -9.84 -19.09 9.36
C GLN A 10 -10.12 -17.80 8.58
N ASN A 11 -10.44 -17.94 7.30
CA ASN A 11 -11.01 -16.82 6.53
C ASN A 11 -12.35 -17.22 5.90
N HIS A 12 -13.28 -17.71 6.73
CA HIS A 12 -14.69 -17.63 6.38
C HIS A 12 -15.33 -16.59 7.31
N PRO A 13 -15.67 -15.40 6.81
CA PRO A 13 -16.57 -14.52 7.56
C PRO A 13 -17.86 -15.30 7.81
N HIS A 14 -18.29 -15.37 9.06
CA HIS A 14 -19.61 -15.90 9.44
C HIS A 14 -20.66 -15.11 8.66
N VAL A 15 -21.12 -15.69 7.56
CA VAL A 15 -22.17 -15.12 6.71
C VAL A 15 -23.48 -15.46 7.40
N GLY A 16 -24.10 -14.46 7.98
CA GLY A 16 -25.46 -14.59 8.51
C GLY A 16 -26.45 -15.09 7.45
N PRO A 17 -27.60 -15.70 7.81
CA PRO A 17 -28.46 -16.48 6.92
C PRO A 17 -29.23 -15.69 5.85
N TRP A 18 -28.98 -14.39 5.68
CA TRP A 18 -29.75 -13.49 4.80
C TRP A 18 -28.95 -12.84 3.67
N THR A 19 -27.94 -13.51 3.13
CA THR A 19 -27.14 -12.96 2.04
C THR A 19 -27.63 -13.46 0.67
N GLY A 20 -28.45 -12.64 0.00
CA GLY A 20 -28.85 -12.87 -1.39
C GLY A 20 -27.65 -12.89 -2.35
N PRO A 21 -27.78 -13.44 -3.56
CA PRO A 21 -26.67 -13.62 -4.53
C PRO A 21 -25.94 -12.32 -4.92
N LEU A 22 -26.57 -11.16 -4.71
CA LEU A 22 -26.01 -9.84 -5.00
C LEU A 22 -25.16 -9.25 -3.86
N HIS A 23 -25.19 -9.82 -2.66
CA HIS A 23 -24.46 -9.27 -1.50
C HIS A 23 -22.94 -9.39 -1.66
N ARG A 24 -22.46 -10.50 -2.21
CA ARG A 24 -21.01 -10.71 -2.45
C ARG A 24 -20.43 -9.69 -3.43
N PRO A 25 -21.00 -9.50 -4.65
CA PRO A 25 -20.46 -8.52 -5.58
C PRO A 25 -20.54 -7.08 -5.04
N LEU A 26 -21.60 -6.73 -4.30
CA LEU A 26 -21.74 -5.41 -3.69
C LEU A 26 -20.67 -5.14 -2.63
N MET A 27 -20.32 -6.12 -1.79
CA MET A 27 -19.22 -5.99 -0.82
C MET A 27 -17.86 -5.84 -1.51
N TYR A 28 -17.62 -6.59 -2.59
CA TYR A 28 -16.39 -6.43 -3.39
C TYR A 28 -16.32 -5.03 -4.02
N LEU A 29 -17.42 -4.54 -4.58
CA LEU A 29 -17.48 -3.21 -5.17
C LEU A 29 -17.25 -2.11 -4.11
N LYS A 30 -17.84 -2.26 -2.92
CA LYS A 30 -17.63 -1.34 -1.79
C LYS A 30 -16.16 -1.33 -1.36
N ARG A 31 -15.54 -2.49 -1.17
CA ARG A 31 -14.11 -2.60 -0.81
C ARG A 31 -13.22 -2.00 -1.89
N ALA A 32 -13.48 -2.31 -3.15
CA ALA A 32 -12.77 -1.76 -4.29
C ALA A 32 -12.90 -0.22 -4.35
N GLY A 33 -14.11 0.31 -4.17
CA GLY A 33 -14.36 1.75 -4.15
C GLY A 33 -13.65 2.46 -2.99
N THR A 34 -13.64 1.85 -1.80
CA THR A 34 -12.89 2.41 -0.66
C THR A 34 -11.38 2.39 -0.92
N ALA A 35 -10.84 1.33 -1.50
CA ALA A 35 -9.43 1.24 -1.86
C ALA A 35 -9.05 2.32 -2.90
N GLY A 36 -9.87 2.51 -3.95
CA GLY A 36 -9.68 3.57 -4.94
C GLY A 36 -9.80 4.99 -4.38
N ALA A 37 -10.41 5.18 -3.23
CA ALA A 37 -10.51 6.49 -2.58
C ALA A 37 -9.24 6.88 -1.78
N TYR A 38 -8.37 5.93 -1.42
CA TYR A 38 -7.17 6.26 -0.62
C TYR A 38 -6.18 7.19 -1.31
N PRO A 39 -5.87 7.11 -2.62
CA PRO A 39 -5.05 8.10 -3.29
C PRO A 39 -5.58 9.52 -3.13
N LEU A 40 -6.91 9.70 -3.22
CA LEU A 40 -7.57 11.00 -3.03
C LEU A 40 -7.55 11.44 -1.55
N ARG A 41 -7.78 10.51 -0.61
CA ARG A 41 -7.64 10.79 0.82
C ARG A 41 -6.21 11.18 1.19
N GLY A 42 -5.21 10.58 0.54
CA GLY A 42 -3.81 10.95 0.70
C GLY A 42 -3.54 12.40 0.30
N ILE A 43 -4.14 12.90 -0.78
CA ILE A 43 -4.06 14.33 -1.18
C ILE A 43 -4.64 15.20 -0.06
N TRP A 44 -5.85 14.88 0.40
CA TRP A 44 -6.51 15.64 1.46
C TRP A 44 -5.70 15.63 2.77
N PHE A 45 -5.21 14.46 3.17
CA PHE A 45 -4.37 14.30 4.34
C PHE A 45 -3.12 15.18 4.26
N PHE A 46 -2.44 15.14 3.11
CA PHE A 46 -1.23 15.91 2.89
C PHE A 46 -1.49 17.43 2.94
N LEU A 47 -2.53 17.91 2.27
CA LEU A 47 -2.90 19.33 2.26
C LEU A 47 -3.28 19.83 3.65
N ARG A 48 -3.92 18.99 4.47
CA ARG A 48 -4.33 19.34 5.83
C ARG A 48 -3.16 19.35 6.81
N ASN A 49 -2.14 18.51 6.60
CA ASN A 49 -1.02 18.36 7.53
C ASN A 49 0.24 19.07 7.00
N ARG A 50 0.35 20.36 7.31
CA ARG A 50 1.46 21.22 6.84
C ARG A 50 2.85 20.75 7.26
N GLU A 51 2.95 19.90 8.28
CA GLU A 51 4.21 19.31 8.76
C GLU A 51 4.92 18.43 7.70
N PHE A 52 4.17 17.93 6.69
CA PHE A 52 4.72 17.17 5.58
C PHE A 52 5.28 18.06 4.45
N TRP A 53 4.91 19.33 4.42
CA TRP A 53 5.29 20.24 3.33
C TRP A 53 6.80 20.42 3.18
N PRO A 54 7.62 20.50 4.25
CA PRO A 54 9.07 20.61 4.10
C PRO A 54 9.72 19.45 3.35
N LEU A 55 9.17 18.22 3.46
CA LEU A 55 9.64 17.07 2.69
C LEU A 55 9.47 17.26 1.17
N PHE A 56 8.48 18.05 0.80
CA PHE A 56 8.12 18.30 -0.59
C PHE A 56 8.84 19.49 -1.19
N VAL A 57 8.79 20.64 -0.50
CA VAL A 57 9.21 21.94 -1.07
C VAL A 57 10.66 21.92 -1.55
N SER A 58 11.54 21.23 -0.81
CA SER A 58 12.96 21.14 -1.17
C SER A 58 13.22 20.34 -2.46
N ARG A 59 12.31 19.44 -2.84
CA ARG A 59 12.49 18.50 -3.95
C ARG A 59 11.51 18.70 -5.10
N ILE A 60 10.32 19.25 -4.84
CA ILE A 60 9.29 19.46 -5.88
C ILE A 60 9.81 20.41 -6.98
N LEU A 61 10.44 21.52 -6.63
CA LEU A 61 10.81 22.54 -7.61
C LEU A 61 11.81 22.03 -8.66
N PRO A 62 12.95 21.43 -8.30
CA PRO A 62 13.88 20.89 -9.30
C PRO A 62 13.27 19.72 -10.08
N LEU A 63 12.50 18.85 -9.40
CA LEU A 63 11.91 17.68 -10.05
C LEU A 63 10.73 18.04 -10.96
N SER A 64 9.94 19.06 -10.61
CA SER A 64 8.91 19.61 -11.50
C SER A 64 9.51 20.23 -12.76
N LEU A 65 10.65 20.88 -12.63
CA LEU A 65 11.36 21.43 -13.79
C LEU A 65 11.86 20.31 -14.72
N ILE A 66 12.41 19.24 -14.15
CA ILE A 66 12.82 18.05 -14.91
C ILE A 66 11.61 17.40 -15.60
N SER A 67 10.51 17.24 -14.87
CA SER A 67 9.27 16.68 -15.42
C SER A 67 8.73 17.52 -16.57
N PHE A 68 8.73 18.84 -16.40
CA PHE A 68 8.33 19.77 -17.47
C PHE A 68 9.22 19.62 -18.70
N LEU A 69 10.54 19.55 -18.51
CA LEU A 69 11.50 19.39 -19.62
C LEU A 69 11.28 18.06 -20.36
N VAL A 70 11.10 16.95 -19.63
CA VAL A 70 10.83 15.64 -20.21
C VAL A 70 9.55 15.67 -21.05
N TYR A 71 8.45 16.18 -20.51
CA TYR A 71 7.19 16.26 -21.26
C TYR A 71 7.29 17.23 -22.43
N PHE A 72 7.99 18.35 -22.28
CA PHE A 72 8.21 19.29 -23.38
C PHE A 72 8.92 18.61 -24.56
N VAL A 73 9.99 17.84 -24.27
CA VAL A 73 10.72 17.10 -25.31
C VAL A 73 9.82 16.03 -25.94
N LEU A 74 9.12 15.23 -25.14
CA LEU A 74 8.26 14.16 -25.64
C LEU A 74 7.10 14.70 -26.48
N PHE A 75 6.41 15.74 -26.03
CA PHE A 75 5.32 16.33 -26.80
C PHE A 75 5.81 17.00 -28.09
N THR A 76 7.03 17.53 -28.10
CA THR A 76 7.58 18.16 -29.30
C THR A 76 8.01 17.12 -30.34
N PHE A 77 8.67 16.03 -29.92
CA PHE A 77 9.34 15.10 -30.84
C PHE A 77 8.61 13.79 -31.03
N THR A 78 7.88 13.29 -30.03
CA THR A 78 7.26 11.95 -30.09
C THR A 78 5.75 11.99 -30.33
N PHE A 79 5.07 13.04 -29.91
CA PHE A 79 3.61 13.14 -30.04
C PHE A 79 3.12 13.08 -31.50
N LEU A 80 3.69 13.88 -32.39
CA LEU A 80 3.27 13.92 -33.80
C LEU A 80 3.47 12.60 -34.54
N PRO A 81 4.63 11.94 -34.48
CA PRO A 81 4.83 10.62 -35.06
C PRO A 81 3.88 9.55 -34.52
N GLN A 82 3.69 9.56 -33.18
CA GLN A 82 2.78 8.61 -32.53
C GLN A 82 1.32 8.87 -32.93
N TYR A 83 0.90 10.13 -32.94
CA TYR A 83 -0.44 10.50 -33.40
C TYR A 83 -0.69 10.08 -34.85
N ALA A 84 0.25 10.36 -35.76
CA ALA A 84 0.12 9.99 -37.17
C ALA A 84 -0.01 8.48 -37.34
N PHE A 85 0.78 7.71 -36.59
CA PHE A 85 0.71 6.25 -36.61
C PHE A 85 -0.61 5.72 -36.03
N LEU A 86 -1.03 6.22 -34.89
CA LEU A 86 -2.28 5.81 -34.23
C LEU A 86 -3.52 6.23 -35.03
N ALA A 87 -3.45 7.32 -35.80
CA ALA A 87 -4.56 7.81 -36.61
C ALA A 87 -4.99 6.78 -37.68
N ILE A 88 -4.07 5.92 -38.13
CA ILE A 88 -4.35 4.84 -39.09
C ILE A 88 -5.36 3.83 -38.50
N PHE A 89 -5.30 3.59 -37.18
CA PHE A 89 -6.13 2.58 -36.48
C PHE A 89 -7.33 3.19 -35.77
N HIS A 90 -7.22 4.42 -35.25
CA HIS A 90 -8.18 5.03 -34.32
C HIS A 90 -8.96 6.22 -34.91
N GLY A 91 -8.61 6.70 -36.09
CA GLY A 91 -9.21 7.88 -36.65
C GLY A 91 -9.16 9.09 -35.69
N TRP A 92 -10.31 9.70 -35.43
CA TRP A 92 -10.40 10.86 -34.54
C TRP A 92 -9.99 10.60 -33.08
N GLY A 93 -10.08 9.38 -32.59
CA GLY A 93 -9.67 9.00 -31.22
C GLY A 93 -8.16 8.92 -31.02
N ALA A 94 -7.37 8.93 -32.08
CA ALA A 94 -5.93 8.77 -32.06
C ALA A 94 -5.22 9.81 -31.19
N TRP A 95 -5.71 11.05 -31.15
CA TRP A 95 -5.08 12.11 -30.37
C TRP A 95 -5.12 11.84 -28.85
N VAL A 96 -6.24 11.30 -28.33
CA VAL A 96 -6.35 10.92 -26.93
C VAL A 96 -5.36 9.82 -26.59
N ASN A 97 -5.31 8.78 -27.42
CA ASN A 97 -4.40 7.65 -27.21
C ASN A 97 -2.93 8.10 -27.30
N ALA A 98 -2.59 8.97 -28.27
CA ALA A 98 -1.24 9.53 -28.38
C ALA A 98 -0.85 10.36 -27.16
N VAL A 99 -1.75 11.20 -26.63
CA VAL A 99 -1.52 11.95 -25.39
C VAL A 99 -1.27 10.99 -24.22
N VAL A 100 -2.11 9.99 -24.00
CA VAL A 100 -1.95 9.04 -22.90
C VAL A 100 -0.66 8.24 -23.04
N LEU A 101 -0.29 7.87 -24.26
CA LEU A 101 0.96 7.15 -24.53
C LEU A 101 2.18 8.02 -24.19
N VAL A 102 2.22 9.26 -24.64
CA VAL A 102 3.30 10.22 -24.31
C VAL A 102 3.37 10.48 -22.80
N LEU A 103 2.21 10.63 -22.14
CA LEU A 103 2.17 10.80 -20.69
C LEU A 103 2.71 9.55 -19.95
N GLY A 104 2.37 8.35 -20.42
CA GLY A 104 2.88 7.09 -19.88
C GLY A 104 4.38 6.94 -20.07
N GLU A 105 4.91 7.24 -21.26
CA GLU A 105 6.35 7.25 -21.54
C GLU A 105 7.08 8.26 -20.64
N GLY A 106 6.55 9.47 -20.56
CA GLY A 106 7.10 10.51 -19.70
C GLY A 106 7.12 10.11 -18.24
N LEU A 107 6.05 9.47 -17.75
CA LEU A 107 5.98 8.98 -16.37
C LEU A 107 7.09 7.96 -16.08
N VAL A 108 7.32 6.99 -16.99
CA VAL A 108 8.39 5.99 -16.83
C VAL A 108 9.78 6.66 -16.82
N ILE A 109 10.02 7.61 -17.71
CA ILE A 109 11.29 8.36 -17.75
C ILE A 109 11.49 9.16 -16.46
N ILE A 110 10.45 9.88 -16.02
CA ILE A 110 10.47 10.70 -14.81
C ILE A 110 10.70 9.84 -13.57
N GLN A 111 10.02 8.71 -13.45
CA GLN A 111 10.23 7.78 -12.33
C GLN A 111 11.65 7.23 -12.31
N GLY A 112 12.19 6.84 -13.47
CA GLY A 112 13.60 6.39 -13.57
C GLY A 112 14.60 7.48 -13.16
N LEU A 113 14.34 8.74 -13.53
CA LEU A 113 15.15 9.88 -13.09
C LEU A 113 14.99 10.12 -11.58
N PHE A 114 13.78 9.97 -11.04
CA PHE A 114 13.51 10.17 -9.62
C PHE A 114 14.22 9.14 -8.74
N GLU A 115 14.36 7.89 -9.17
CA GLU A 115 15.17 6.88 -8.46
C GLU A 115 16.61 7.36 -8.27
N GLY A 116 17.18 8.03 -9.28
CA GLY A 116 18.51 8.63 -9.19
C GLY A 116 18.63 9.84 -8.24
N PHE A 117 17.52 10.47 -7.85
CA PHE A 117 17.48 11.69 -7.02
C PHE A 117 16.94 11.48 -5.59
N PHE A 118 17.05 10.29 -5.02
CA PHE A 118 16.62 9.96 -3.64
C PHE A 118 15.12 10.20 -3.34
N VAL A 119 14.27 10.10 -4.34
CA VAL A 119 12.82 10.25 -4.15
C VAL A 119 12.26 9.07 -3.36
N ASP A 120 12.87 7.89 -3.48
CA ASP A 120 12.45 6.70 -2.75
C ASP A 120 12.62 6.87 -1.24
N GLU A 121 13.67 7.54 -0.78
CA GLU A 121 13.80 7.91 0.63
C GLU A 121 12.65 8.81 1.09
N CYS A 122 12.27 9.78 0.26
CA CYS A 122 11.16 10.68 0.57
C CYS A 122 9.82 9.93 0.63
N ARG A 123 9.59 8.95 -0.24
CA ARG A 123 8.39 8.09 -0.20
C ARG A 123 8.33 7.29 1.09
N VAL A 124 9.46 6.69 1.50
CA VAL A 124 9.56 5.97 2.77
C VAL A 124 9.28 6.91 3.94
N ASP A 125 9.85 8.11 3.94
CA ASP A 125 9.63 9.10 4.98
C ASP A 125 8.16 9.54 5.07
N VAL A 126 7.51 9.76 3.94
CA VAL A 126 6.07 10.11 3.90
C VAL A 126 5.23 8.94 4.42
N PHE A 127 5.54 7.71 4.02
CA PHE A 127 4.83 6.51 4.47
C PHE A 127 4.95 6.32 5.98
N ASP A 128 6.19 6.32 6.50
CA ASP A 128 6.50 6.12 7.91
C ASP A 128 5.92 7.26 8.77
N ALA A 129 6.09 8.55 8.35
CA ALA A 129 5.51 9.69 9.06
C ALA A 129 3.98 9.63 9.12
N THR A 130 3.33 9.16 8.05
CA THR A 130 1.87 8.99 8.02
C THR A 130 1.42 7.92 9.01
N LEU A 131 2.10 6.78 9.08
CA LEU A 131 1.81 5.72 10.06
C LEU A 131 2.02 6.21 11.50
N ILE A 132 3.11 6.95 11.78
CA ILE A 132 3.35 7.56 13.09
C ILE A 132 2.20 8.50 13.47
N LYS A 133 1.76 9.35 12.53
CA LYS A 133 0.63 10.27 12.73
C LYS A 133 -0.68 9.55 13.08
N LEU A 134 -0.88 8.35 12.52
CA LEU A 134 -2.05 7.51 12.75
C LEU A 134 -1.92 6.59 13.98
N GLY A 135 -0.80 6.67 14.72
CA GLY A 135 -0.62 5.94 15.98
C GLY A 135 0.14 4.61 15.86
N HIS A 136 0.55 4.19 14.67
CA HIS A 136 1.23 2.90 14.42
C HIS A 136 2.76 3.00 14.54
N LYS A 137 3.26 3.60 15.63
CA LYS A 137 4.70 3.77 15.90
C LYS A 137 5.41 2.42 16.07
N ASP A 138 4.72 1.46 16.70
CA ASP A 138 5.26 0.14 17.02
C ASP A 138 5.61 -0.67 15.78
N LEU A 139 4.94 -0.42 14.66
CA LEU A 139 5.24 -1.05 13.39
C LEU A 139 6.57 -0.56 12.80
N ILE A 140 6.97 0.68 13.10
CA ILE A 140 8.14 1.34 12.51
C ILE A 140 9.37 1.18 13.42
N ALA A 141 9.19 1.23 14.74
CA ALA A 141 10.25 1.20 15.73
C ALA A 141 11.28 0.07 15.57
N PRO A 142 10.94 -1.17 15.14
CA PRO A 142 11.92 -2.23 14.95
C PRO A 142 12.90 -1.97 13.79
N GLN A 143 12.51 -1.16 12.81
CA GLN A 143 13.30 -0.94 11.59
C GLN A 143 13.88 0.46 11.48
N ARG A 144 13.51 1.37 12.39
CA ARG A 144 13.92 2.77 12.32
C ARG A 144 14.06 3.39 13.70
N ILE A 145 15.14 4.15 13.91
CA ILE A 145 15.34 4.94 15.11
C ILE A 145 14.33 6.09 15.11
N LEU A 146 13.53 6.21 16.18
CA LEU A 146 12.54 7.27 16.36
C LEU A 146 12.96 8.22 17.48
N PHE A 147 12.91 9.52 17.22
CA PHE A 147 13.10 10.58 18.21
C PHE A 147 11.75 10.93 18.85
N LEU A 148 11.42 10.26 19.95
CA LEU A 148 10.10 10.36 20.58
C LEU A 148 9.78 11.77 21.13
N ASP A 149 10.81 12.55 21.45
CA ASP A 149 10.68 13.93 21.97
C ASP A 149 10.44 14.97 20.86
N ALA A 150 10.42 14.57 19.59
CA ALA A 150 10.24 15.48 18.49
C ALA A 150 8.78 15.97 18.38
N PRO A 151 8.55 17.25 18.01
CA PRO A 151 7.23 17.88 18.07
C PRO A 151 6.26 17.39 16.99
N ASN A 152 6.75 16.71 15.96
CA ASN A 152 5.90 16.23 14.84
C ASN A 152 6.44 14.93 14.22
N PRO A 153 5.58 14.12 13.57
CA PRO A 153 5.92 12.82 13.02
C PRO A 153 7.11 12.83 12.05
N VAL A 154 7.22 13.88 11.23
CA VAL A 154 8.32 14.00 10.26
C VAL A 154 9.68 14.17 10.95
N ARG A 155 9.73 14.96 12.05
CA ARG A 155 10.97 15.15 12.82
C ARG A 155 11.27 13.97 13.74
N MET A 156 10.29 13.12 14.02
CA MET A 156 10.51 11.86 14.76
C MET A 156 11.33 10.84 13.96
N LEU A 157 11.35 10.96 12.64
CA LEU A 157 12.00 10.00 11.77
C LEU A 157 13.53 10.18 11.82
N GLY A 158 14.23 9.20 12.40
CA GLY A 158 15.68 9.04 12.24
C GLY A 158 16.02 8.39 10.90
N LYS A 159 17.31 8.16 10.65
CA LYS A 159 17.73 7.40 9.47
C LYS A 159 17.20 5.97 9.56
N PRO A 160 16.71 5.37 8.46
CA PRO A 160 16.34 3.97 8.44
C PRO A 160 17.56 3.09 8.79
N THR A 161 17.37 2.07 9.62
CA THR A 161 18.44 1.12 10.00
C THR A 161 18.81 0.19 8.85
N THR A 162 17.87 -0.11 7.96
CA THR A 162 18.10 -0.83 6.72
C THR A 162 17.83 0.10 5.56
N ALA A 163 18.72 0.08 4.56
CA ALA A 163 18.50 0.86 3.33
C ALA A 163 17.14 0.49 2.75
N ALA A 164 16.17 1.38 2.89
CA ALA A 164 14.84 1.23 2.33
C ALA A 164 14.91 1.57 0.84
N ILE A 165 15.47 0.65 0.06
CA ILE A 165 15.56 0.77 -1.39
C ILE A 165 14.28 0.18 -1.94
N TYR A 166 13.45 1.01 -2.58
CA TYR A 166 12.47 0.49 -3.54
C TYR A 166 13.27 -0.21 -4.65
N THR A 167 12.90 -1.43 -4.97
CA THR A 167 13.59 -2.22 -6.01
C THR A 167 13.69 -1.41 -7.30
N PRO A 168 14.80 -1.43 -8.05
CA PRO A 168 14.96 -0.68 -9.29
C PRO A 168 13.81 -1.03 -10.24
N TRP A 169 12.88 -0.12 -10.30
CA TRP A 169 11.59 -0.31 -10.92
C TRP A 169 11.58 0.13 -12.38
N SER A 170 12.48 1.06 -12.71
CA SER A 170 12.57 1.66 -14.03
C SER A 170 12.77 0.64 -15.15
N ILE A 171 13.65 -0.36 -14.98
CA ILE A 171 13.91 -1.38 -16.01
C ILE A 171 12.64 -2.22 -16.27
N ILE A 172 11.97 -2.61 -15.21
CA ILE A 172 10.75 -3.42 -15.32
C ILE A 172 9.61 -2.60 -15.96
N GLN A 173 9.50 -1.31 -15.64
CA GLN A 173 8.53 -0.41 -16.26
C GLN A 173 8.81 -0.19 -17.75
N ILE A 174 10.07 -0.02 -18.13
CA ILE A 174 10.46 0.10 -19.55
C ILE A 174 10.09 -1.17 -20.31
N VAL A 175 10.39 -2.35 -19.77
CA VAL A 175 10.01 -3.63 -20.37
C VAL A 175 8.49 -3.74 -20.50
N GLU A 176 7.74 -3.35 -19.47
CA GLU A 176 6.27 -3.33 -19.53
C GLU A 176 5.73 -2.37 -20.57
N LEU A 177 6.27 -1.15 -20.61
CA LEU A 177 5.87 -0.18 -21.62
C LEU A 177 6.03 -0.76 -23.01
N ILE A 178 7.17 -1.38 -23.31
CA ILE A 178 7.44 -2.01 -24.60
C ILE A 178 6.48 -3.15 -24.88
N VAL A 179 6.21 -4.00 -23.88
CA VAL A 179 5.31 -5.18 -24.03
C VAL A 179 3.85 -4.76 -24.19
N PHE A 180 3.41 -3.72 -23.49
CA PHE A 180 2.02 -3.25 -23.55
C PHE A 180 1.79 -2.13 -24.58
N LEU A 181 2.84 -1.62 -25.22
CA LEU A 181 2.73 -0.65 -26.30
C LEU A 181 1.80 -1.14 -27.45
N PRO A 182 1.87 -2.39 -27.91
CA PRO A 182 0.95 -2.90 -28.92
C PRO A 182 -0.53 -2.88 -28.51
N LEU A 183 -0.82 -2.89 -27.20
CA LEU A 183 -2.20 -2.84 -26.69
C LEU A 183 -2.89 -1.53 -27.10
N ASN A 184 -2.14 -0.43 -27.20
CA ASN A 184 -2.68 0.87 -27.63
C ASN A 184 -3.16 0.89 -29.08
N PHE A 185 -2.85 -0.14 -29.90
CA PHE A 185 -3.41 -0.28 -31.24
C PHE A 185 -4.85 -0.77 -31.25
N VAL A 186 -5.36 -1.31 -30.14
CA VAL A 186 -6.75 -1.73 -30.01
C VAL A 186 -7.62 -0.52 -29.74
N PRO A 187 -8.50 -0.10 -30.69
CA PRO A 187 -9.36 1.06 -30.51
C PRO A 187 -10.24 0.95 -29.26
N VAL A 188 -10.42 2.04 -28.54
CA VAL A 188 -11.30 2.20 -27.37
C VAL A 188 -10.84 1.41 -26.13
N VAL A 189 -10.37 0.19 -26.29
CA VAL A 189 -10.02 -0.72 -25.18
C VAL A 189 -8.56 -0.57 -24.76
N GLY A 190 -7.66 -0.22 -25.68
CA GLY A 190 -6.21 -0.24 -25.46
C GLY A 190 -5.76 0.69 -24.35
N THR A 191 -6.16 1.95 -24.39
CA THR A 191 -5.79 2.95 -23.38
C THR A 191 -6.34 2.64 -21.99
N PRO A 192 -7.64 2.32 -21.80
CA PRO A 192 -8.14 1.90 -20.49
C PRO A 192 -7.43 0.66 -19.95
N ALA A 193 -7.18 -0.34 -20.80
CA ALA A 193 -6.47 -1.55 -20.42
C ALA A 193 -5.03 -1.25 -19.98
N PHE A 194 -4.31 -0.40 -20.72
CA PHE A 194 -2.97 0.06 -20.36
C PHE A 194 -2.96 0.72 -18.96
N ILE A 195 -3.87 1.66 -18.71
CA ILE A 195 -3.98 2.36 -17.43
C ILE A 195 -4.27 1.37 -16.27
N ILE A 196 -5.18 0.40 -16.47
CA ILE A 196 -5.55 -0.57 -15.44
C ILE A 196 -4.39 -1.53 -15.16
N ILE A 197 -3.71 -2.04 -16.18
CA ILE A 197 -2.60 -2.98 -16.02
C ILE A 197 -1.42 -2.30 -15.31
N THR A 198 -1.00 -1.14 -15.81
CA THR A 198 0.10 -0.35 -15.21
C THR A 198 -0.27 0.13 -13.80
N GLY A 199 -1.51 0.62 -13.64
CA GLY A 199 -2.03 1.03 -12.34
C GLY A 199 -2.07 -0.12 -11.33
N THR A 200 -2.53 -1.31 -11.72
CA THR A 200 -2.54 -2.48 -10.82
C THR A 200 -1.15 -2.78 -10.24
N ARG A 201 -0.14 -2.58 -11.03
CA ARG A 201 1.24 -2.77 -10.63
C ARG A 201 1.70 -1.70 -9.67
N LEU A 202 1.41 -0.44 -9.99
CA LEU A 202 1.66 0.70 -9.10
C LEU A 202 0.99 0.51 -7.73
N GLY A 203 -0.26 0.03 -7.71
CA GLY A 203 -0.98 -0.28 -6.49
C GLY A 203 -0.28 -1.34 -5.62
N LYS A 204 0.22 -2.41 -6.22
CA LYS A 204 0.97 -3.46 -5.49
C LYS A 204 2.24 -2.93 -4.85
N LEU A 205 2.92 -2.00 -5.52
CA LEU A 205 4.14 -1.37 -5.00
C LEU A 205 3.87 -0.38 -3.88
N ALA A 206 2.71 0.23 -3.85
CA ALA A 206 2.38 1.22 -2.83
C ALA A 206 2.51 0.65 -1.40
N HIS A 207 2.31 -0.67 -1.21
CA HIS A 207 2.48 -1.37 0.05
C HIS A 207 3.84 -2.07 0.23
N TYR A 208 4.81 -1.82 -0.65
CA TYR A 208 6.14 -2.45 -0.52
C TYR A 208 6.78 -2.16 0.84
N ARG A 209 6.69 -0.90 1.32
CA ARG A 209 7.20 -0.51 2.64
C ARG A 209 6.51 -1.25 3.78
N TRP A 210 5.19 -1.44 3.71
CA TRP A 210 4.44 -2.21 4.70
C TRP A 210 4.93 -3.66 4.77
N PHE A 211 5.13 -4.32 3.63
CA PHE A 211 5.65 -5.68 3.61
C PHE A 211 7.04 -5.78 4.22
N GLN A 212 7.89 -4.76 4.02
CA GLN A 212 9.19 -4.69 4.69
C GLN A 212 9.04 -4.54 6.20
N LEU A 213 8.19 -3.63 6.67
CA LEU A 213 7.96 -3.38 8.09
C LEU A 213 7.46 -4.63 8.81
N ARG A 214 6.59 -5.41 8.17
CA ARG A 214 6.08 -6.69 8.69
C ARG A 214 7.05 -7.87 8.51
N GLY A 215 8.14 -7.70 7.77
CA GLY A 215 9.09 -8.77 7.48
C GLY A 215 8.50 -9.91 6.65
N TYR A 216 7.49 -9.63 5.81
CA TYR A 216 6.83 -10.65 4.99
C TYR A 216 7.79 -11.29 3.99
N SER A 217 7.80 -12.62 3.95
CA SER A 217 8.47 -13.38 2.90
C SER A 217 7.80 -13.14 1.53
N LYS A 218 8.51 -13.44 0.44
CA LYS A 218 7.94 -13.29 -0.93
C LYS A 218 6.66 -14.09 -1.14
N VAL A 219 6.50 -15.23 -0.46
CA VAL A 219 5.29 -16.07 -0.54
C VAL A 219 4.12 -15.40 0.17
N GLU A 220 4.34 -14.87 1.36
CA GLU A 220 3.33 -14.14 2.14
C GLU A 220 2.90 -12.85 1.44
N GLN A 221 3.84 -12.09 0.89
CA GLN A 221 3.54 -10.91 0.06
C GLN A 221 2.64 -11.26 -1.12
N LYS A 222 2.98 -12.33 -1.87
CA LYS A 222 2.17 -12.80 -3.01
C LYS A 222 0.77 -13.24 -2.57
N LYS A 223 0.64 -13.87 -1.41
CA LYS A 223 -0.65 -14.25 -0.84
C LYS A 223 -1.47 -13.02 -0.48
N ALA A 224 -0.91 -12.09 0.29
CA ALA A 224 -1.58 -10.84 0.68
C ALA A 224 -2.04 -10.00 -0.53
N LEU A 225 -1.20 -9.92 -1.56
CA LEU A 225 -1.54 -9.24 -2.82
C LEU A 225 -2.68 -9.93 -3.58
N ARG A 226 -2.73 -11.27 -3.56
CA ARG A 226 -3.78 -12.04 -4.23
C ARG A 226 -5.12 -11.92 -3.51
N ASP A 227 -5.10 -11.96 -2.19
CA ASP A 227 -6.30 -11.93 -1.35
C ASP A 227 -7.03 -10.57 -1.47
N ARG A 228 -6.30 -9.49 -1.79
CA ARG A 228 -6.82 -8.14 -1.99
C ARG A 228 -6.63 -7.63 -3.43
N ALA A 229 -6.56 -8.52 -4.43
CA ALA A 229 -6.18 -8.17 -5.80
C ALA A 229 -7.05 -7.04 -6.40
N TRP A 230 -8.37 -7.09 -6.22
CA TRP A 230 -9.30 -6.07 -6.72
C TRP A 230 -9.10 -4.69 -6.05
N GLU A 231 -8.78 -4.67 -4.78
CA GLU A 231 -8.49 -3.45 -4.04
C GLU A 231 -7.23 -2.77 -4.63
N TYR A 232 -6.18 -3.56 -4.91
CA TYR A 232 -4.95 -3.07 -5.56
C TYR A 232 -5.18 -2.56 -6.99
N VAL A 233 -6.07 -3.20 -7.74
CA VAL A 233 -6.44 -2.74 -9.09
C VAL A 233 -7.05 -1.34 -9.01
N TRP A 234 -8.05 -1.12 -8.16
CA TRP A 234 -8.73 0.16 -8.06
C TRP A 234 -7.85 1.26 -7.47
N PHE A 235 -7.13 0.95 -6.38
CA PHE A 235 -6.16 1.87 -5.80
C PHE A 235 -5.14 2.33 -6.85
N GLY A 236 -4.52 1.37 -7.53
CA GLY A 236 -3.47 1.65 -8.50
C GLY A 236 -3.97 2.34 -9.77
N THR A 237 -5.19 2.03 -10.22
CA THR A 237 -5.80 2.72 -11.38
C THR A 237 -6.02 4.20 -11.08
N VAL A 238 -6.57 4.52 -9.90
CA VAL A 238 -6.75 5.93 -9.49
C VAL A 238 -5.40 6.62 -9.29
N ALA A 239 -4.44 5.95 -8.65
CA ALA A 239 -3.09 6.47 -8.48
C ALA A 239 -2.44 6.78 -9.84
N MET A 240 -2.51 5.85 -10.80
CA MET A 240 -1.97 6.01 -12.15
C MET A 240 -2.59 7.22 -12.88
N ILE A 241 -3.91 7.39 -12.81
CA ILE A 241 -4.58 8.53 -13.42
C ILE A 241 -4.08 9.85 -12.83
N LEU A 242 -3.88 9.91 -11.51
CA LEU A 242 -3.35 11.09 -10.84
C LEU A 242 -1.90 11.38 -11.26
N GLU A 243 -1.06 10.34 -11.31
CA GLU A 243 0.36 10.46 -11.67
C GLU A 243 0.58 10.79 -13.15
N LEU A 244 -0.41 10.53 -14.03
CA LEU A 244 -0.38 10.97 -15.43
C LEU A 244 -0.52 12.49 -15.60
N VAL A 245 -0.88 13.25 -14.55
CA VAL A 245 -0.96 14.71 -14.64
C VAL A 245 0.47 15.28 -14.74
N PRO A 246 0.82 15.92 -15.87
CA PRO A 246 2.16 16.46 -16.09
C PRO A 246 2.58 17.43 -14.97
N VAL A 247 3.89 17.47 -14.66
CA VAL A 247 4.48 18.37 -13.66
C VAL A 247 4.07 18.04 -12.20
N LEU A 248 2.83 17.59 -11.97
CA LEU A 248 2.32 17.23 -10.64
C LEU A 248 2.53 15.75 -10.30
N SER A 249 3.14 14.96 -11.18
CA SER A 249 3.35 13.52 -10.98
C SER A 249 4.05 13.20 -9.66
N LEU A 250 5.10 13.95 -9.29
CA LEU A 250 5.78 13.79 -8.01
C LEU A 250 4.86 14.11 -6.81
N PHE A 251 4.08 15.18 -6.90
CA PHE A 251 3.12 15.53 -5.87
C PHE A 251 2.12 14.38 -5.67
N PHE A 252 1.56 13.86 -6.75
CA PHE A 252 0.63 12.73 -6.67
C PHE A 252 1.29 11.44 -6.22
N LEU A 253 2.53 11.16 -6.62
CA LEU A 253 3.31 10.01 -6.15
C LEU A 253 3.43 10.01 -4.62
N LEU A 254 3.79 11.15 -4.02
CA LEU A 254 3.98 11.26 -2.58
C LEU A 254 2.65 11.28 -1.82
N THR A 255 1.62 11.95 -2.34
CA THR A 255 0.27 11.92 -1.72
C THR A 255 -0.38 10.56 -1.83
N THR A 256 -0.17 9.83 -2.92
CA THR A 256 -0.60 8.42 -3.08
C THR A 256 0.10 7.53 -2.06
N THR A 257 1.39 7.79 -1.78
CA THR A 257 2.13 7.08 -0.73
C THR A 257 1.53 7.33 0.66
N ALA A 258 1.13 8.58 0.97
CA ALA A 258 0.38 8.86 2.21
C ALA A 258 -0.98 8.15 2.24
N GLY A 259 -1.67 8.05 1.10
CA GLY A 259 -2.90 7.26 0.95
C GLY A 259 -2.69 5.77 1.21
N ALA A 260 -1.60 5.19 0.70
CA ALA A 260 -1.21 3.81 0.96
C ALA A 260 -0.93 3.55 2.45
N ALA A 261 -0.26 4.48 3.13
CA ALA A 261 -0.03 4.38 4.57
C ALA A 261 -1.33 4.44 5.37
N GLN A 262 -2.31 5.28 4.98
CA GLN A 262 -3.64 5.30 5.59
C GLN A 262 -4.38 3.97 5.39
N TRP A 263 -4.27 3.39 4.21
CA TRP A 263 -4.85 2.08 3.94
C TRP A 263 -4.18 1.00 4.78
N THR A 264 -2.85 1.02 4.89
CA THR A 264 -2.10 0.14 5.79
C THR A 264 -2.59 0.26 7.23
N ALA A 265 -2.75 1.47 7.77
CA ALA A 265 -3.25 1.69 9.12
C ALA A 265 -4.64 1.04 9.33
N GLN A 266 -5.54 1.15 8.36
CA GLN A 266 -6.84 0.49 8.44
C GLN A 266 -6.71 -1.05 8.44
N ILE A 267 -5.81 -1.62 7.63
CA ILE A 267 -5.57 -3.07 7.61
C ILE A 267 -5.08 -3.55 8.98
N GLU A 268 -4.12 -2.83 9.58
CA GLU A 268 -3.58 -3.14 10.90
C GLU A 268 -4.65 -3.08 12.00
N GLU A 269 -5.52 -2.07 11.95
CA GLU A 269 -6.65 -1.94 12.88
C GLU A 269 -7.67 -3.07 12.71
N GLU A 270 -7.97 -3.48 11.47
CA GLU A 270 -8.87 -4.60 11.20
C GLU A 270 -8.30 -5.92 11.71
N GLU A 271 -7.01 -6.18 11.51
CA GLU A 271 -6.32 -7.36 12.01
C GLU A 271 -6.28 -7.39 13.55
N SER A 272 -5.99 -6.26 14.18
CA SER A 272 -5.98 -6.14 15.65
C SER A 272 -7.37 -6.40 16.25
N ARG A 273 -8.44 -5.87 15.66
CA ARG A 273 -9.83 -6.12 16.13
C ARG A 273 -10.21 -7.58 15.99
N ASN A 274 -9.85 -8.23 14.89
CA ASN A 274 -10.16 -9.63 14.68
C ASN A 274 -9.44 -10.53 15.69
N SER A 275 -8.17 -10.25 15.98
CA SER A 275 -7.40 -11.02 16.98
C SER A 275 -7.94 -10.86 18.40
N THR A 276 -8.43 -9.67 18.77
CA THR A 276 -9.05 -9.40 20.07
C THR A 276 -10.43 -10.07 20.18
N GLY A 277 -11.22 -10.06 19.10
CA GLY A 277 -12.53 -10.73 19.05
C GLY A 277 -12.44 -12.25 19.20
N ASP A 278 -11.45 -12.86 18.56
CA ASP A 278 -11.20 -14.31 18.67
C ASP A 278 -10.72 -14.69 20.07
N ALA A 279 -9.89 -13.86 20.72
CA ALA A 279 -9.45 -14.10 22.10
C ALA A 279 -10.61 -14.04 23.10
N GLN A 280 -11.55 -13.08 22.95
CA GLN A 280 -12.74 -12.98 23.81
C GLN A 280 -13.74 -14.13 23.57
N ASN A 281 -13.90 -14.56 22.32
CA ASN A 281 -14.82 -15.67 21.99
C ASN A 281 -14.24 -17.02 22.47
N GLY A 282 -12.92 -17.16 22.47
CA GLY A 282 -12.24 -18.33 23.05
C GLY A 282 -12.41 -18.43 24.57
N GLN A 283 -12.37 -17.33 25.30
CA GLN A 283 -12.59 -17.31 26.76
C GLN A 283 -14.05 -17.62 27.13
N ASN A 284 -15.02 -17.13 26.37
CA ASN A 284 -16.44 -17.44 26.62
C ASN A 284 -16.80 -18.89 26.25
N GLY A 285 -16.08 -19.53 25.33
CA GLY A 285 -16.28 -20.94 24.97
C GLY A 285 -15.83 -21.94 26.04
N TYR A 286 -14.89 -21.55 26.91
CA TYR A 286 -14.45 -22.40 28.03
C TYR A 286 -15.35 -22.29 29.26
N HIS A 287 -16.19 -21.26 29.36
CA HIS A 287 -17.07 -21.09 30.53
C HIS A 287 -18.41 -21.83 30.39
N ASP A 288 -18.81 -22.25 29.18
CA ASP A 288 -20.15 -22.84 28.95
C ASP A 288 -20.13 -24.39 28.86
N GLN A 289 -18.95 -25.03 28.91
CA GLN A 289 -18.87 -26.49 28.89
C GLN A 289 -18.54 -27.17 30.24
N ASN A 290 -18.36 -26.40 31.31
CA ASN A 290 -18.07 -26.98 32.66
C ASN A 290 -19.17 -26.68 33.68
N GLY A 291 -20.41 -26.62 33.25
CA GLY A 291 -21.57 -26.59 34.15
C GLY A 291 -21.99 -27.99 34.64
N HIS A 292 -21.08 -28.82 35.10
CA HIS A 292 -21.45 -29.93 36.00
C HIS A 292 -20.21 -30.43 36.77
N ASN A 293 -20.39 -30.47 38.10
CA ASN A 293 -19.50 -31.08 39.10
C ASN A 293 -18.26 -30.33 39.51
N ILE A 294 -18.41 -29.23 40.24
CA ILE A 294 -17.45 -28.90 41.29
C ILE A 294 -17.95 -29.53 42.58
N HIS A 295 -17.39 -30.70 42.88
CA HIS A 295 -17.29 -31.15 44.25
C HIS A 295 -16.47 -30.11 45.01
N GLU A 296 -17.06 -29.44 46.01
CA GLU A 296 -16.36 -28.68 47.00
C GLU A 296 -15.30 -29.59 47.68
N GLN A 297 -14.05 -29.41 47.27
CA GLN A 297 -12.94 -29.99 48.00
C GLN A 297 -12.65 -29.04 49.16
N TYR A 298 -13.16 -29.41 50.34
CA TYR A 298 -12.81 -28.80 51.62
C TYR A 298 -11.29 -28.80 51.73
N GLU A 299 -10.64 -27.65 51.69
CA GLU A 299 -9.25 -27.49 52.12
C GLU A 299 -9.20 -27.66 53.62
N ASP A 300 -8.46 -28.72 54.04
CA ASP A 300 -8.12 -28.97 55.43
C ASP A 300 -7.17 -27.87 55.93
N PRO A 301 -7.55 -27.06 56.92
CA PRO A 301 -6.72 -25.98 57.40
C PRO A 301 -5.41 -26.41 58.11
N ASP A 302 -5.24 -27.70 58.36
CA ASP A 302 -4.07 -28.27 59.06
C ASP A 302 -3.09 -29.02 58.14
N ALA A 303 -3.20 -28.91 56.82
CA ALA A 303 -2.27 -29.55 55.90
C ALA A 303 -0.91 -28.82 55.89
N PRO A 304 0.23 -29.51 56.04
CA PRO A 304 1.55 -28.87 56.00
C PRO A 304 1.88 -28.34 54.62
N PRO A 305 2.59 -27.17 54.50
CA PRO A 305 2.93 -26.57 53.22
C PRO A 305 3.85 -27.51 52.41
N PRO A 306 3.75 -27.46 51.06
CA PRO A 306 4.58 -28.30 50.19
C PRO A 306 6.08 -27.98 50.35
N PRO A 307 6.98 -28.97 50.22
CA PRO A 307 8.40 -28.76 50.37
C PRO A 307 8.95 -27.85 49.26
N TYR A 308 9.71 -26.83 49.67
CA TYR A 308 10.46 -25.99 48.74
C TYR A 308 11.58 -26.83 48.11
N THR A 309 11.56 -26.96 46.80
CA THR A 309 12.71 -27.43 46.03
C THR A 309 13.62 -26.25 45.76
N ASP A 310 14.73 -26.17 46.51
CA ASP A 310 15.87 -25.32 46.18
C ASP A 310 16.61 -25.92 44.99
N ASP A 311 16.27 -25.51 43.79
CA ASP A 311 17.14 -25.74 42.65
C ASP A 311 18.15 -24.58 42.55
N LEU A 312 19.30 -24.83 43.17
CA LEU A 312 20.57 -24.15 42.91
C LEU A 312 21.08 -24.61 41.54
N VAL A 313 21.29 -23.71 40.63
CA VAL A 313 22.39 -23.36 39.74
C VAL A 313 21.88 -22.64 38.51
#